data_93085f5f4ed05ab28667e7f16b3a4dbc
#
_entry.id   93085f5f4ed05ab28667e7f16b3a4dbc
#
_cell.length_a   1.000
_cell.length_b   1.000
_cell.length_c   1.000
_cell.angle_alpha   90.00
_cell.angle_beta   90.00
_cell.angle_gamma   90.00
#
_symmetry.space_group_name_H-M   'P 1'
#
loop_
_entity.id
_entity.type
_entity.pdbx_description
1 polymer ?
#
loop_
_entity_poly.entity_id
_entity_poly.type
_entity_poly.pdbx_seq_one_letter_code
_entity_poly.pdbx_strand_id
1 'polypeptide(L)'
;MLNARGSMPNMSKITIENMEFYAYHGHFEEEQKIGTWFSLDLTMDVDTSKAELSDELDDTVDYSAVYQVVKEQMMIPSKLLEHVGRRILNTIKERFPDVKDATLKIRKMNPPLGGKMAFVALEFSMN
;
A
#
# COMPACT_ATOMS: atom_id res chain seq x y z
N MET A 1 5.10 -24.36 6.36
CA MET A 1 6.42 -24.99 6.58
C MET A 1 7.54 -24.03 6.23
N LEU A 2 8.59 -23.98 7.03
CA LEU A 2 9.76 -23.16 6.76
C LEU A 2 10.82 -23.97 5.99
N ASN A 3 11.57 -23.30 5.11
CA ASN A 3 12.73 -23.91 4.44
C ASN A 3 13.95 -23.91 5.38
N ALA A 4 15.10 -24.40 4.89
CA ALA A 4 16.33 -24.52 5.68
C ALA A 4 16.85 -23.18 6.23
N ARG A 5 16.43 -22.06 5.66
CA ARG A 5 16.82 -20.71 6.14
C ARG A 5 15.81 -20.11 7.12
N GLY A 6 14.78 -20.86 7.51
CA GLY A 6 13.75 -20.37 8.41
C GLY A 6 12.67 -19.52 7.74
N SER A 7 12.67 -19.39 6.41
CA SER A 7 11.65 -18.64 5.66
C SER A 7 10.62 -19.56 5.04
N MET A 8 9.45 -19.01 4.70
CA MET A 8 8.40 -19.77 4.01
C MET A 8 8.86 -20.20 2.63
N PRO A 9 8.63 -21.46 2.21
CA PRO A 9 8.94 -21.89 0.84
C PRO A 9 8.17 -21.07 -0.17
N ASN A 10 8.84 -20.66 -1.25
CA ASN A 10 8.26 -19.96 -2.39
C ASN A 10 7.50 -18.66 -2.04
N MET A 11 7.87 -18.05 -0.92
CA MET A 11 7.41 -16.70 -0.64
C MET A 11 8.05 -15.73 -1.62
N SER A 12 7.22 -14.93 -2.25
CA SER A 12 7.65 -13.89 -3.18
C SER A 12 7.18 -12.53 -2.69
N LYS A 13 7.81 -11.49 -3.21
CA LYS A 13 7.38 -10.12 -2.97
C LYS A 13 6.72 -9.59 -4.24
N ILE A 14 5.50 -9.09 -4.07
CA ILE A 14 4.82 -8.32 -5.13
C ILE A 14 4.91 -6.86 -4.70
N THR A 15 5.54 -6.04 -5.53
CA THR A 15 5.70 -4.62 -5.24
C THR A 15 4.99 -3.79 -6.30
N ILE A 16 4.15 -2.87 -5.86
CA ILE A 16 3.54 -1.85 -6.71
C ILE A 16 4.17 -0.52 -6.30
N GLU A 17 4.97 0.06 -7.17
CA GLU A 17 5.75 1.26 -6.86
C GLU A 17 5.17 2.49 -7.53
N ASN A 18 5.27 3.61 -6.81
CA ASN A 18 4.92 4.94 -7.31
C ASN A 18 3.49 5.02 -7.86
N MET A 19 2.55 4.53 -7.08
CA MET A 19 1.13 4.74 -7.37
C MET A 19 0.79 6.19 -7.06
N GLU A 20 0.42 6.95 -8.06
CA GLU A 20 0.15 8.37 -7.90
C GLU A 20 -1.36 8.64 -7.83
N PHE A 21 -1.76 9.38 -6.80
CA PHE A 21 -3.15 9.80 -6.60
C PHE A 21 -3.20 11.26 -6.20
N TYR A 22 -4.10 12.01 -6.81
CA TYR A 22 -4.45 13.33 -6.30
C TYR A 22 -5.54 13.16 -5.26
N ALA A 23 -5.28 13.60 -4.04
CA ALA A 23 -6.18 13.33 -2.92
C ALA A 23 -6.17 14.49 -1.91
N TYR A 24 -7.07 14.41 -0.94
CA TYR A 24 -7.41 15.52 -0.05
C TYR A 24 -7.15 15.17 1.42
N HIS A 25 -6.06 14.43 1.66
CA HIS A 25 -5.66 14.09 3.03
C HIS A 25 -4.85 15.22 3.65
N GLY A 26 -5.21 15.62 4.85
CA GLY A 26 -4.46 16.61 5.59
C GLY A 26 -5.24 17.17 6.76
N HIS A 27 -4.50 17.66 7.76
CA HIS A 27 -5.07 18.24 8.96
C HIS A 27 -5.66 19.64 8.71
N PHE A 28 -5.00 20.43 7.85
CA PHE A 28 -5.42 21.80 7.58
C PHE A 28 -6.58 21.85 6.58
N GLU A 29 -7.47 22.82 6.76
CA GLU A 29 -8.65 22.98 5.91
C GLU A 29 -8.26 23.18 4.44
N GLU A 30 -7.20 23.93 4.18
CA GLU A 30 -6.69 24.19 2.81
C GLU A 30 -6.29 22.88 2.12
N GLU A 31 -5.66 21.97 2.84
CA GLU A 31 -5.29 20.66 2.29
C GLU A 31 -6.49 19.82 1.91
N GLN A 32 -7.56 19.93 2.68
CA GLN A 32 -8.81 19.21 2.44
C GLN A 32 -9.59 19.78 1.27
N LYS A 33 -9.40 21.04 0.93
CA LYS A 33 -10.08 21.71 -0.19
C LYS A 33 -9.28 21.69 -1.48
N ILE A 34 -7.97 21.90 -1.39
CA ILE A 34 -7.09 22.04 -2.56
C ILE A 34 -6.52 20.70 -2.99
N GLY A 35 -6.17 19.85 -2.01
CA GLY A 35 -5.54 18.57 -2.26
C GLY A 35 -4.09 18.68 -2.67
N THR A 36 -3.46 17.53 -2.87
CA THR A 36 -2.11 17.43 -3.42
C THR A 36 -1.89 16.03 -4.00
N TRP A 37 -0.76 15.84 -4.65
CA TRP A 37 -0.34 14.53 -5.12
C TRP A 37 0.23 13.69 -3.97
N PHE A 38 -0.11 12.41 -4.00
CA PHE A 38 0.46 11.38 -3.13
C PHE A 38 1.06 10.29 -3.99
N SER A 39 2.16 9.70 -3.53
CA SER A 39 2.82 8.59 -4.20
C SER A 39 2.97 7.45 -3.20
N LEU A 40 2.52 6.26 -3.58
CA LEU A 40 2.48 5.10 -2.70
C LEU A 40 3.29 3.94 -3.28
N ASP A 41 4.05 3.28 -2.39
CA ASP A 41 4.70 2.00 -2.68
C ASP A 41 4.09 0.96 -1.75
N LEU A 42 3.69 -0.16 -2.31
CA LEU A 42 3.15 -1.29 -1.56
C LEU A 42 3.97 -2.53 -1.89
N THR A 43 4.53 -3.17 -0.86
CA THR A 43 5.25 -4.44 -0.99
C THR A 43 4.49 -5.49 -0.21
N MET A 44 4.17 -6.61 -0.87
CA MET A 44 3.37 -7.69 -0.29
C MET A 44 4.16 -9.00 -0.30
N ASP A 45 4.14 -9.73 0.80
CA ASP A 45 4.67 -11.08 0.87
C ASP A 45 3.55 -12.07 0.56
N VAL A 46 3.73 -12.85 -0.50
CA VAL A 46 2.71 -13.77 -1.01
C VAL A 46 3.35 -15.14 -1.29
N ASP A 47 2.67 -16.21 -0.89
CA ASP A 47 3.06 -17.55 -1.30
C ASP A 47 2.66 -17.76 -2.76
N THR A 48 3.64 -17.82 -3.65
CA THR A 48 3.43 -17.98 -5.10
C THR A 48 3.67 -19.40 -5.60
N SER A 49 3.87 -20.38 -4.69
CA SER A 49 4.23 -21.74 -5.08
C SER A 49 3.22 -22.38 -6.03
N LYS A 50 1.93 -22.19 -5.79
CA LYS A 50 0.89 -22.77 -6.62
C LYS A 50 0.82 -22.10 -7.99
N ALA A 51 0.85 -20.78 -8.03
CA ALA A 51 0.80 -20.03 -9.29
C ALA A 51 2.04 -20.27 -10.16
N GLU A 52 3.20 -20.48 -9.55
CA GLU A 52 4.44 -20.81 -10.28
C GLU A 52 4.32 -22.11 -11.06
N LEU A 53 3.47 -23.03 -10.63
CA LEU A 53 3.24 -24.31 -11.30
C LEU A 53 2.04 -24.29 -12.23
N SER A 54 0.95 -23.61 -11.84
CA SER A 54 -0.34 -23.68 -12.54
C SER A 54 -0.48 -22.66 -13.65
N ASP A 55 0.19 -21.53 -13.54
CA ASP A 55 0.01 -20.37 -14.43
C ASP A 55 -1.45 -19.84 -14.41
N GLU A 56 -2.14 -20.02 -13.27
CA GLU A 56 -3.52 -19.57 -13.07
C GLU A 56 -3.59 -18.36 -12.16
N LEU A 57 -4.30 -17.32 -12.58
CA LEU A 57 -4.47 -16.09 -11.78
C LEU A 57 -5.12 -16.37 -10.42
N ASP A 58 -6.08 -17.30 -10.38
CA ASP A 58 -6.77 -17.63 -9.12
C ASP A 58 -5.88 -18.25 -8.06
N ASP A 59 -4.68 -18.68 -8.43
CA ASP A 59 -3.71 -19.28 -7.51
C ASP A 59 -2.73 -18.26 -6.91
N THR A 60 -2.92 -16.99 -7.19
CA THR A 60 -2.07 -15.92 -6.66
C THR A 60 -2.92 -14.71 -6.27
N VAL A 61 -2.26 -13.66 -5.78
CA VAL A 61 -2.90 -12.38 -5.49
C VAL A 61 -2.95 -11.55 -6.78
N ASP A 62 -4.15 -11.16 -7.17
CA ASP A 62 -4.35 -10.26 -8.31
C ASP A 62 -3.99 -8.83 -7.90
N TYR A 63 -2.80 -8.37 -8.29
CA TYR A 63 -2.34 -7.02 -7.91
C TYR A 63 -3.18 -5.91 -8.55
N SER A 64 -3.90 -6.18 -9.64
CA SER A 64 -4.80 -5.19 -10.20
C SER A 64 -6.01 -4.94 -9.28
N ALA A 65 -6.52 -5.99 -8.63
CA ALA A 65 -7.55 -5.86 -7.60
C ALA A 65 -7.02 -5.14 -6.35
N VAL A 66 -5.77 -5.40 -5.98
CA VAL A 66 -5.11 -4.69 -4.87
C VAL A 66 -5.00 -3.19 -5.19
N TYR A 67 -4.58 -2.86 -6.41
CA TYR A 67 -4.50 -1.46 -6.85
C TYR A 67 -5.86 -0.75 -6.72
N GLN A 68 -6.94 -1.40 -7.12
CA GLN A 68 -8.28 -0.81 -7.00
C GLN A 68 -8.66 -0.52 -5.54
N VAL A 69 -8.30 -1.41 -4.63
CA VAL A 69 -8.50 -1.19 -3.19
C VAL A 69 -7.74 0.04 -2.72
N VAL A 70 -6.46 0.17 -3.09
CA VAL A 70 -5.65 1.33 -2.71
C VAL A 70 -6.29 2.61 -3.25
N LYS A 71 -6.68 2.60 -4.51
CA LYS A 71 -7.33 3.75 -5.15
C LYS A 71 -8.61 4.16 -4.42
N GLU A 72 -9.48 3.21 -4.14
CA GLU A 72 -10.74 3.47 -3.42
C GLU A 72 -10.49 4.12 -2.05
N GLN A 73 -9.53 3.58 -1.30
CA GLN A 73 -9.21 4.10 0.03
C GLN A 73 -8.56 5.48 -0.02
N MET A 74 -7.74 5.73 -1.04
CA MET A 74 -7.13 7.05 -1.23
C MET A 74 -8.15 8.14 -1.55
N MET A 75 -9.29 7.79 -2.15
CA MET A 75 -10.35 8.74 -2.47
C MET A 75 -11.21 9.13 -1.26
N ILE A 76 -11.06 8.45 -0.13
CA ILE A 76 -11.77 8.80 1.12
C ILE A 76 -10.84 9.71 1.94
N PRO A 77 -11.16 11.01 2.12
CA PRO A 77 -10.28 11.92 2.84
C PRO A 77 -10.04 11.53 4.28
N SER A 78 -8.81 11.71 4.74
CA SER A 78 -8.41 11.55 6.14
C SER A 78 -7.57 12.75 6.55
N LYS A 79 -7.62 13.12 7.82
CA LYS A 79 -6.81 14.21 8.36
C LYS A 79 -5.34 13.83 8.51
N LEU A 80 -5.07 12.55 8.78
CA LEU A 80 -3.73 12.03 9.03
C LEU A 80 -3.40 10.90 8.06
N LEU A 81 -2.15 10.89 7.57
CA LEU A 81 -1.65 9.80 6.72
C LEU A 81 -1.63 8.47 7.46
N GLU A 82 -1.40 8.48 8.76
CA GLU A 82 -1.46 7.29 9.62
C GLU A 82 -2.82 6.61 9.52
N HIS A 83 -3.88 7.39 9.48
CA HIS A 83 -5.25 6.86 9.38
C HIS A 83 -5.51 6.21 8.02
N VAL A 84 -5.18 6.90 6.92
CA VAL A 84 -5.40 6.33 5.58
C VAL A 84 -4.49 5.13 5.35
N GLY A 85 -3.25 5.16 5.82
CA GLY A 85 -2.31 4.03 5.69
C GLY A 85 -2.82 2.78 6.39
N ARG A 86 -3.29 2.92 7.61
CA ARG A 86 -3.84 1.79 8.37
C ARG A 86 -5.12 1.25 7.71
N ARG A 87 -5.98 2.13 7.22
CA ARG A 87 -7.20 1.74 6.52
C ARG A 87 -6.89 0.94 5.25
N ILE A 88 -5.90 1.36 4.47
CA ILE A 88 -5.45 0.61 3.28
C ILE A 88 -4.98 -0.78 3.68
N LEU A 89 -4.07 -0.87 4.65
CA LEU A 89 -3.49 -2.17 5.06
C LEU A 89 -4.54 -3.10 5.66
N ASN A 90 -5.47 -2.57 6.47
CA ASN A 90 -6.55 -3.37 7.03
C ASN A 90 -7.47 -3.92 5.93
N THR A 91 -7.76 -3.13 4.92
CA THR A 91 -8.60 -3.56 3.81
C THR A 91 -7.90 -4.64 2.98
N ILE A 92 -6.59 -4.51 2.75
CA ILE A 92 -5.81 -5.52 2.05
C ILE A 92 -5.81 -6.82 2.85
N LYS A 93 -5.55 -6.75 4.15
CA LYS A 93 -5.54 -7.93 5.03
C LYS A 93 -6.87 -8.67 5.00
N GLU A 94 -7.96 -7.93 5.02
CA GLU A 94 -9.32 -8.49 5.03
C GLU A 94 -9.69 -9.13 3.68
N ARG A 95 -9.42 -8.42 2.57
CA ARG A 95 -9.86 -8.86 1.24
C ARG A 95 -8.90 -9.83 0.56
N PHE A 96 -7.63 -9.85 0.96
CA PHE A 96 -6.60 -10.67 0.33
C PHE A 96 -5.87 -11.52 1.39
N PRO A 97 -6.51 -12.58 1.88
CA PRO A 97 -5.93 -13.41 2.95
C PRO A 97 -4.63 -14.10 2.57
N ASP A 98 -4.33 -14.22 1.26
CA ASP A 98 -3.07 -14.79 0.78
C ASP A 98 -1.89 -13.81 0.90
N VAL A 99 -2.14 -12.54 1.17
CA VAL A 99 -1.11 -11.58 1.54
C VAL A 99 -0.73 -11.82 3.00
N LYS A 100 0.48 -12.34 3.23
CA LYS A 100 0.92 -12.77 4.58
C LYS A 100 1.47 -11.60 5.38
N ASP A 101 2.10 -10.66 4.72
CA ASP A 101 2.56 -9.41 5.30
C ASP A 101 2.65 -8.35 4.20
N ALA A 102 2.65 -7.10 4.60
CA ALA A 102 2.77 -5.99 3.66
C ALA A 102 3.40 -4.78 4.32
N THR A 103 4.11 -4.00 3.53
CA THR A 103 4.65 -2.70 3.92
C THR A 103 4.14 -1.66 2.93
N LEU A 104 3.62 -0.57 3.48
CA LEU A 104 3.08 0.54 2.69
C LEU A 104 3.87 1.80 3.00
N LYS A 105 4.36 2.47 1.95
CA LYS A 105 4.98 3.79 2.08
C LYS A 105 4.09 4.80 1.38
N ILE A 106 3.72 5.86 2.11
CA ILE A 106 2.94 6.96 1.57
C ILE A 106 3.80 8.22 1.58
N ARG A 107 3.97 8.83 0.41
CA ARG A 107 4.64 10.13 0.24
C ARG A 107 3.58 11.18 -0.03
N LYS A 108 3.60 12.23 0.78
CA LYS A 108 2.80 13.42 0.55
C LYS A 108 3.68 14.47 -0.12
N MET A 109 3.36 14.82 -1.35
CA MET A 109 4.13 15.78 -2.12
C MET A 109 3.80 17.20 -1.66
N ASN A 110 4.80 18.09 -1.73
CA ASN A 110 4.64 19.51 -1.40
C ASN A 110 3.98 19.76 -0.03
N PRO A 111 4.52 19.18 1.06
CA PRO A 111 3.91 19.38 2.37
C PRO A 111 4.02 20.84 2.82
N PRO A 112 2.99 21.39 3.50
CA PRO A 112 2.95 22.80 3.88
C PRO A 112 3.78 23.09 5.14
N LEU A 113 5.09 22.88 5.08
CA LEU A 113 6.02 23.00 6.22
C LEU A 113 6.83 24.30 6.20
N GLY A 114 6.56 25.20 5.24
CA GLY A 114 7.25 26.49 5.16
C GLY A 114 8.67 26.42 4.60
N GLY A 115 9.12 25.24 4.17
CA GLY A 115 10.43 25.04 3.59
C GLY A 115 10.35 24.28 2.28
N LYS A 116 11.47 24.13 1.61
CA LYS A 116 11.54 23.40 0.33
C LYS A 116 11.97 21.97 0.61
N MET A 117 11.10 21.01 0.26
CA MET A 117 11.38 19.58 0.36
C MET A 117 10.57 18.83 -0.70
N ALA A 118 11.03 17.64 -1.08
CA ALA A 118 10.34 16.85 -2.09
C ALA A 118 9.01 16.31 -1.56
N PHE A 119 9.03 15.72 -0.37
CA PHE A 119 7.86 15.09 0.22
C PHE A 119 8.11 14.76 1.70
N VAL A 120 7.03 14.47 2.40
CA VAL A 120 7.05 13.76 3.69
C VAL A 120 6.55 12.36 3.44
N ALA A 121 7.18 11.37 4.04
CA ALA A 121 6.77 9.98 3.88
C ALA A 121 6.60 9.28 5.22
N LEU A 122 5.63 8.35 5.25
CA LEU A 122 5.43 7.42 6.36
C LEU A 122 5.45 6.00 5.82
N GLU A 123 6.02 5.09 6.60
CA GLU A 123 6.01 3.67 6.29
C GLU A 123 5.23 2.93 7.37
N PHE A 124 4.44 1.96 6.91
CA PHE A 124 3.55 1.16 7.76
C PHE A 124 3.77 -0.31 7.49
N SER A 125 3.72 -1.13 8.53
CA SER A 125 3.66 -2.58 8.40
C SER A 125 2.25 -3.06 8.69
N MET A 126 1.81 -4.07 7.94
CA MET A 126 0.48 -4.66 8.11
C MET A 126 0.36 -5.40 9.45
N ASN A 127 1.43 -6.10 9.81
CA ASN A 127 1.50 -6.90 11.04
C ASN A 127 2.49 -6.34 12.05
#